data_ae7f1deb8fc79d141557c2abb9a60e52
#
_entry.id   ae7f1deb8fc79d141557c2abb9a60e52
#
_cell.length_a   1.000
_cell.length_b   1.000
_cell.length_c   1.000
_cell.angle_alpha   90.00
_cell.angle_beta   90.00
_cell.angle_gamma   90.00
#
_symmetry.space_group_name_H-M   'P 1'
#
loop_
_entity.id
_entity.type
_entity.pdbx_description
1 polymer ?
#
loop_
_entity_poly.entity_id
_entity_poly.type
_entity_poly.pdbx_seq_one_letter_code
_entity_poly.pdbx_strand_id
1 'polypeptide(L)'
;MAAPLDKPAALEELIQALRCLPGVGPKSAQRMAYHLLQRDQQGAARLATALSMSLERIRHCARCNTFTESEVCALCASPRRDASLLCVVETPGDLLMMEQTQSYPGLYFVLMGRLSPLDGVGPREIHLDRLVKRATDGQVREVILATNFTVEGEATAHYVSELLAGKGLQVSRIARGLPVGGELEHVDSGTLAQAILERRPA
;
A
#
# COMPACT_ATOMS: atom_id res chain seq x y z
N MET A 1 -1.80 33.21 41.47
CA MET A 1 -1.61 32.02 40.66
C MET A 1 -2.95 31.67 40.05
N ALA A 2 -3.12 31.80 38.72
CA ALA A 2 -4.35 31.38 38.05
C ALA A 2 -4.42 29.84 38.10
N ALA A 3 -5.59 29.29 38.45
CA ALA A 3 -5.83 27.86 38.40
C ALA A 3 -5.60 27.36 36.93
N PRO A 4 -4.97 26.23 36.74
CA PRO A 4 -4.83 25.70 35.39
C PRO A 4 -6.23 25.52 34.81
N LEU A 5 -6.45 26.02 33.57
CA LEU A 5 -7.67 25.77 32.80
C LEU A 5 -7.75 24.24 32.54
N ASP A 6 -8.58 23.59 33.37
CA ASP A 6 -8.79 22.15 33.25
C ASP A 6 -9.64 21.88 32.02
N LYS A 7 -9.08 21.19 31.04
CA LYS A 7 -9.83 20.77 29.84
C LYS A 7 -10.71 19.58 30.23
N PRO A 8 -11.95 19.51 29.73
CA PRO A 8 -12.77 18.32 29.95
C PRO A 8 -12.04 17.06 29.49
N ALA A 9 -12.03 16.00 30.29
CA ALA A 9 -11.29 14.76 30.03
C ALA A 9 -11.64 14.15 28.65
N ALA A 10 -12.92 14.17 28.29
CA ALA A 10 -13.37 13.67 26.97
C ALA A 10 -12.80 14.48 25.79
N LEU A 11 -12.59 15.80 25.96
CA LEU A 11 -11.96 16.64 24.94
C LEU A 11 -10.48 16.29 24.78
N GLU A 12 -9.79 16.10 25.90
CA GLU A 12 -8.37 15.74 25.87
C GLU A 12 -8.18 14.36 25.23
N GLU A 13 -9.03 13.39 25.55
CA GLU A 13 -8.99 12.05 24.93
C GLU A 13 -9.23 12.11 23.42
N LEU A 14 -10.20 12.89 22.95
CA LEU A 14 -10.43 13.09 21.52
C LEU A 14 -9.19 13.70 20.84
N ILE A 15 -8.55 14.70 21.45
CA ILE A 15 -7.32 15.31 20.93
C ILE A 15 -6.19 14.27 20.84
N GLN A 16 -6.01 13.43 21.85
CA GLN A 16 -5.00 12.38 21.85
C GLN A 16 -5.32 11.30 20.81
N ALA A 17 -6.58 10.88 20.70
CA ALA A 17 -7.01 9.91 19.69
C ALA A 17 -6.71 10.40 18.26
N LEU A 18 -6.98 11.67 17.95
CA LEU A 18 -6.70 12.24 16.63
C LEU A 18 -5.20 12.28 16.28
N ARG A 19 -4.32 12.23 17.28
CA ARG A 19 -2.85 12.20 17.05
C ARG A 19 -2.33 10.88 16.54
N CYS A 20 -3.14 9.81 16.52
CA CYS A 20 -2.77 8.55 15.87
C CYS A 20 -2.67 8.69 14.34
N LEU A 21 -3.23 9.75 13.75
CA LEU A 21 -3.21 9.98 12.32
C LEU A 21 -1.83 10.52 11.86
N PRO A 22 -1.27 10.00 10.75
CA PRO A 22 -0.01 10.48 10.21
C PRO A 22 -0.06 11.98 9.91
N GLY A 23 0.96 12.74 10.32
CA GLY A 23 1.05 14.19 10.11
C GLY A 23 0.17 15.04 11.04
N VAL A 24 -0.58 14.43 11.96
CA VAL A 24 -1.43 15.17 12.92
C VAL A 24 -0.68 15.41 14.22
N GLY A 25 -0.11 16.62 14.34
CA GLY A 25 0.51 17.10 15.57
C GLY A 25 -0.51 17.65 16.58
N PRO A 26 -0.07 18.00 17.81
CA PRO A 26 -0.96 18.46 18.89
C PRO A 26 -1.86 19.64 18.51
N LYS A 27 -1.32 20.63 17.79
CA LYS A 27 -2.10 21.82 17.36
C LYS A 27 -3.17 21.46 16.33
N SER A 28 -2.85 20.59 15.38
CA SER A 28 -3.81 20.12 14.37
C SER A 28 -4.90 19.27 14.98
N ALA A 29 -4.56 18.33 15.87
CA ALA A 29 -5.51 17.52 16.62
C ALA A 29 -6.49 18.38 17.42
N GLN A 30 -5.98 19.40 18.16
CA GLN A 30 -6.82 20.31 18.92
C GLN A 30 -7.79 21.11 18.02
N ARG A 31 -7.31 21.61 16.87
CA ARG A 31 -8.15 22.32 15.90
C ARG A 31 -9.23 21.43 15.32
N MET A 32 -8.91 20.17 14.99
CA MET A 32 -9.86 19.19 14.48
C MET A 32 -10.92 18.87 15.53
N ALA A 33 -10.54 18.62 16.79
CA ALA A 33 -11.46 18.34 17.88
C ALA A 33 -12.45 19.49 18.08
N TYR A 34 -11.98 20.75 18.13
CA TYR A 34 -12.87 21.91 18.25
C TYR A 34 -13.79 22.07 17.04
N HIS A 35 -13.31 21.85 15.82
CA HIS A 35 -14.13 21.89 14.62
C HIS A 35 -15.30 20.88 14.69
N LEU A 36 -14.98 19.63 15.01
CA LEU A 36 -15.97 18.55 15.12
C LEU A 36 -17.03 18.85 16.20
N LEU A 37 -16.62 19.36 17.37
CA LEU A 37 -17.53 19.60 18.49
C LEU A 37 -18.36 20.87 18.34
N GLN A 38 -17.83 21.90 17.70
CA GLN A 38 -18.50 23.20 17.59
C GLN A 38 -19.26 23.38 16.28
N ARG A 39 -18.72 22.87 15.17
CA ARG A 39 -19.20 23.22 13.82
C ARG A 39 -19.80 22.06 13.06
N ASP A 40 -19.36 20.82 13.31
CA ASP A 40 -19.78 19.66 12.56
C ASP A 40 -19.99 18.42 13.43
N GLN A 41 -20.96 18.51 14.34
CA GLN A 41 -21.32 17.39 15.22
C GLN A 41 -21.88 16.19 14.43
N GLN A 42 -22.57 16.45 13.31
CA GLN A 42 -23.08 15.39 12.42
C GLN A 42 -21.91 14.67 11.72
N GLY A 43 -20.92 15.40 11.24
CA GLY A 43 -19.69 14.84 10.69
C GLY A 43 -18.93 14.02 11.72
N ALA A 44 -18.85 14.49 12.98
CA ALA A 44 -18.25 13.75 14.09
C ALA A 44 -18.95 12.41 14.34
N ALA A 45 -20.29 12.41 14.43
CA ALA A 45 -21.08 11.18 14.61
C ALA A 45 -20.93 10.21 13.43
N ARG A 46 -20.95 10.73 12.21
CA ARG A 46 -20.75 9.94 10.98
C ARG A 46 -19.35 9.33 10.93
N LEU A 47 -18.31 10.09 11.30
CA LEU A 47 -16.93 9.60 11.34
C LEU A 47 -16.77 8.47 12.36
N ALA A 48 -17.31 8.64 13.57
CA ALA A 48 -17.27 7.62 14.60
C ALA A 48 -17.96 6.33 14.16
N THR A 49 -19.16 6.43 13.57
CA THR A 49 -19.90 5.29 13.03
C THR A 49 -19.13 4.60 11.90
N ALA A 50 -18.59 5.37 10.95
CA ALA A 50 -17.84 4.82 9.83
C ALA A 50 -16.58 4.09 10.27
N LEU A 51 -15.84 4.61 11.24
CA LEU A 51 -14.66 3.95 11.81
C LEU A 51 -15.03 2.62 12.48
N SER A 52 -16.07 2.62 13.33
CA SER A 52 -16.53 1.40 14.01
C SER A 52 -16.96 0.33 13.01
N MET A 53 -17.78 0.70 12.01
CA MET A 53 -18.21 -0.22 10.95
C MET A 53 -17.05 -0.76 10.13
N SER A 54 -16.06 0.08 9.83
CA SER A 54 -14.88 -0.35 9.06
C SER A 54 -14.05 -1.37 9.84
N LEU A 55 -13.84 -1.17 11.14
CA LEU A 55 -13.12 -2.10 12.00
C LEU A 55 -13.81 -3.47 12.11
N GLU A 56 -15.14 -3.49 12.07
CA GLU A 56 -15.92 -4.73 12.15
C GLU A 56 -15.97 -5.49 10.81
N ARG A 57 -16.06 -4.77 9.70
CA ARG A 57 -16.35 -5.38 8.38
C ARG A 57 -15.12 -5.61 7.52
N ILE A 58 -14.13 -4.70 7.57
CA ILE A 58 -12.96 -4.78 6.70
C ILE A 58 -12.00 -5.83 7.25
N ARG A 59 -11.59 -6.70 6.35
CA ARG A 59 -10.58 -7.75 6.58
C ARG A 59 -9.61 -7.81 5.42
N HIS A 60 -8.58 -8.60 5.55
CA HIS A 60 -7.66 -8.87 4.46
C HIS A 60 -8.18 -10.03 3.59
N CYS A 61 -8.20 -9.84 2.28
CA CYS A 61 -8.50 -10.89 1.32
C CYS A 61 -7.60 -12.11 1.56
N ALA A 62 -8.19 -13.30 1.65
CA ALA A 62 -7.46 -14.53 1.90
C ALA A 62 -6.41 -14.84 0.81
N ARG A 63 -6.62 -14.36 -0.44
CA ARG A 63 -5.73 -14.61 -1.58
C ARG A 63 -4.69 -13.52 -1.80
N CYS A 64 -5.09 -12.25 -1.88
CA CYS A 64 -4.21 -11.16 -2.29
C CYS A 64 -3.83 -10.20 -1.18
N ASN A 65 -4.34 -10.38 0.04
CA ASN A 65 -4.04 -9.55 1.21
C ASN A 65 -4.57 -8.09 1.14
N THR A 66 -5.27 -7.65 0.07
CA THR A 66 -5.90 -6.32 0.03
C THR A 66 -7.10 -6.23 1.00
N PHE A 67 -7.57 -5.04 1.28
CA PHE A 67 -8.77 -4.83 2.08
C PHE A 67 -10.04 -5.28 1.33
N THR A 68 -10.95 -5.94 2.05
CA THR A 68 -12.23 -6.42 1.53
C THR A 68 -13.21 -6.66 2.68
N GLU A 69 -14.52 -6.63 2.39
CA GLU A 69 -15.55 -7.07 3.35
C GLU A 69 -15.83 -8.58 3.25
N SER A 70 -15.45 -9.22 2.15
CA SER A 70 -15.62 -10.66 1.90
C SER A 70 -14.35 -11.43 2.23
N GLU A 71 -14.43 -12.76 2.32
CA GLU A 71 -13.26 -13.62 2.48
C GLU A 71 -12.27 -13.47 1.31
N VAL A 72 -12.81 -13.40 0.08
CA VAL A 72 -12.03 -13.21 -1.16
C VAL A 72 -12.56 -11.98 -1.88
N CYS A 73 -11.68 -11.03 -2.23
CA CYS A 73 -12.07 -9.80 -2.91
C CYS A 73 -12.56 -10.05 -4.35
N ALA A 74 -13.28 -9.09 -4.91
CA ALA A 74 -13.84 -9.17 -6.25
C ALA A 74 -12.80 -9.45 -7.35
N LEU A 75 -11.59 -8.90 -7.24
CA LEU A 75 -10.50 -9.17 -8.20
C LEU A 75 -10.07 -10.63 -8.17
N CYS A 76 -9.85 -11.18 -6.97
CA CYS A 76 -9.43 -12.58 -6.81
C CYS A 76 -10.55 -13.59 -7.11
N ALA A 77 -11.80 -13.20 -7.02
CA ALA A 77 -12.96 -14.01 -7.35
C ALA A 77 -13.32 -13.98 -8.84
N SER A 78 -12.78 -13.02 -9.60
CA SER A 78 -13.12 -12.81 -11.00
C SER A 78 -12.57 -13.93 -11.91
N PRO A 79 -13.42 -14.64 -12.67
CA PRO A 79 -12.98 -15.67 -13.61
C PRO A 79 -12.30 -15.09 -14.86
N ARG A 80 -12.34 -13.77 -15.04
CA ARG A 80 -11.72 -13.08 -16.18
C ARG A 80 -10.23 -12.82 -15.99
N ARG A 81 -9.72 -13.05 -14.77
CA ARG A 81 -8.33 -12.79 -14.42
C ARG A 81 -7.43 -13.97 -14.75
N ASP A 82 -6.26 -13.66 -15.28
CA ASP A 82 -5.23 -14.66 -15.53
C ASP A 82 -4.54 -15.06 -14.22
N ALA A 83 -4.83 -16.26 -13.73
CA ALA A 83 -4.25 -16.77 -12.50
C ALA A 83 -2.77 -17.13 -12.61
N SER A 84 -2.21 -17.19 -13.84
CA SER A 84 -0.79 -17.49 -14.06
C SER A 84 0.12 -16.28 -13.80
N LEU A 85 -0.45 -15.07 -13.74
CA LEU A 85 0.26 -13.81 -13.53
C LEU A 85 -0.04 -13.25 -12.13
N LEU A 86 0.98 -13.00 -11.32
CA LEU A 86 0.87 -12.42 -9.98
C LEU A 86 1.69 -11.14 -9.86
N CYS A 87 1.03 -10.00 -9.75
CA CYS A 87 1.68 -8.71 -9.54
C CYS A 87 1.77 -8.39 -8.04
N VAL A 88 2.98 -8.13 -7.54
CA VAL A 88 3.26 -7.80 -6.15
C VAL A 88 3.42 -6.31 -6.00
N VAL A 89 2.57 -5.69 -5.18
CA VAL A 89 2.55 -4.25 -4.89
C VAL A 89 2.71 -3.99 -3.39
N GLU A 90 3.16 -2.79 -3.00
CA GLU A 90 3.38 -2.45 -1.59
C GLU A 90 2.07 -2.16 -0.84
N THR A 91 1.17 -1.40 -1.46
CA THR A 91 -0.04 -0.89 -0.81
C THR A 91 -1.31 -1.16 -1.61
N PRO A 92 -2.50 -1.10 -0.98
CA PRO A 92 -3.76 -1.13 -1.72
C PRO A 92 -3.92 0.03 -2.69
N GLY A 93 -3.28 1.18 -2.41
CA GLY A 93 -3.26 2.34 -3.31
C GLY A 93 -2.55 2.02 -4.63
N ASP A 94 -1.39 1.33 -4.56
CA ASP A 94 -0.64 0.90 -5.75
C ASP A 94 -1.47 -0.07 -6.60
N LEU A 95 -2.18 -1.02 -5.96
CA LEU A 95 -3.10 -1.92 -6.65
C LEU A 95 -4.17 -1.13 -7.42
N LEU A 96 -4.80 -0.14 -6.78
CA LEU A 96 -5.82 0.68 -7.43
C LEU A 96 -5.26 1.44 -8.62
N MET A 97 -4.05 1.99 -8.51
CA MET A 97 -3.38 2.69 -9.62
C MET A 97 -3.10 1.74 -10.79
N MET A 98 -2.62 0.51 -10.50
CA MET A 98 -2.41 -0.51 -11.53
C MET A 98 -3.72 -0.90 -12.23
N GLU A 99 -4.81 -1.07 -11.51
CA GLU A 99 -6.13 -1.38 -12.07
C GLU A 99 -6.70 -0.26 -12.95
N GLN A 100 -6.43 1.01 -12.61
CA GLN A 100 -6.86 2.14 -13.43
C GLN A 100 -6.24 2.13 -14.84
N THR A 101 -5.09 1.52 -15.02
CA THR A 101 -4.46 1.39 -16.35
C THR A 101 -5.22 0.45 -17.29
N GLN A 102 -6.02 -0.47 -16.76
CA GLN A 102 -6.76 -1.51 -17.48
C GLN A 102 -5.89 -2.39 -18.39
N SER A 103 -4.57 -2.38 -18.20
CA SER A 103 -3.60 -3.08 -19.06
C SER A 103 -3.07 -4.38 -18.43
N TYR A 104 -3.38 -4.65 -17.17
CA TYR A 104 -2.91 -5.85 -16.48
C TYR A 104 -4.06 -6.85 -16.25
N PRO A 105 -4.02 -8.05 -16.87
CA PRO A 105 -5.08 -9.04 -16.76
C PRO A 105 -4.94 -9.98 -15.56
N GLY A 106 -3.78 -9.98 -14.88
CA GLY A 106 -3.45 -10.93 -13.82
C GLY A 106 -4.04 -10.63 -12.46
N LEU A 107 -3.57 -11.35 -11.47
CA LEU A 107 -3.93 -11.21 -10.05
C LEU A 107 -2.86 -10.43 -9.29
N TYR A 108 -3.17 -10.01 -8.08
CA TYR A 108 -2.28 -9.21 -7.24
C TYR A 108 -1.95 -9.90 -5.93
N PHE A 109 -0.86 -9.44 -5.31
CA PHE A 109 -0.59 -9.61 -3.90
C PHE A 109 -0.13 -8.27 -3.31
N VAL A 110 -0.75 -7.86 -2.19
CA VAL A 110 -0.45 -6.60 -1.51
C VAL A 110 0.36 -6.90 -0.26
N LEU A 111 1.57 -6.36 -0.19
CA LEU A 111 2.49 -6.56 0.94
C LEU A 111 2.02 -5.84 2.21
N MET A 112 1.20 -4.80 2.08
CA MET A 112 0.80 -3.85 3.14
C MET A 112 1.97 -3.06 3.72
N GLY A 113 3.06 -2.94 2.97
CA GLY A 113 4.27 -2.22 3.36
C GLY A 113 5.46 -2.61 2.50
N ARG A 114 6.63 -2.26 3.00
CA ARG A 114 7.92 -2.58 2.42
C ARG A 114 8.92 -2.91 3.52
N LEU A 115 10.00 -3.58 3.21
CA LEU A 115 11.09 -3.81 4.15
C LEU A 115 11.70 -2.46 4.55
N SER A 116 11.73 -2.18 5.84
CA SER A 116 12.34 -0.98 6.42
C SER A 116 12.97 -1.34 7.77
N PRO A 117 14.26 -1.71 7.80
CA PRO A 117 14.95 -2.03 9.05
C PRO A 117 14.94 -0.87 10.05
N LEU A 118 14.95 0.37 9.56
CA LEU A 118 14.91 1.57 10.40
C LEU A 118 13.57 1.74 11.12
N ASP A 119 12.48 1.32 10.48
CA ASP A 119 11.13 1.37 11.05
C ASP A 119 10.74 0.05 11.74
N GLY A 120 11.66 -0.92 11.81
CA GLY A 120 11.43 -2.23 12.40
C GLY A 120 10.51 -3.14 11.56
N VAL A 121 10.32 -2.83 10.27
CA VAL A 121 9.45 -3.59 9.36
C VAL A 121 10.27 -4.67 8.66
N GLY A 122 10.06 -5.92 9.04
CA GLY A 122 10.72 -7.10 8.49
C GLY A 122 9.81 -7.94 7.57
N PRO A 123 10.28 -9.13 7.17
CA PRO A 123 9.55 -10.02 6.26
C PRO A 123 8.19 -10.51 6.77
N ARG A 124 8.01 -10.59 8.09
CA ARG A 124 6.73 -11.04 8.70
C ARG A 124 5.67 -9.97 8.63
N GLU A 125 6.06 -8.71 8.89
CA GLU A 125 5.18 -7.54 8.91
C GLU A 125 4.59 -7.26 7.52
N ILE A 126 5.33 -7.60 6.45
CA ILE A 126 4.86 -7.47 5.06
C ILE A 126 4.35 -8.80 4.46
N HIS A 127 4.03 -9.78 5.29
CA HIS A 127 3.34 -11.03 4.92
C HIS A 127 4.03 -11.86 3.82
N LEU A 128 5.37 -11.94 3.79
CA LEU A 128 6.10 -12.67 2.74
C LEU A 128 5.83 -14.18 2.76
N ASP A 129 5.52 -14.75 3.92
CA ASP A 129 5.09 -16.15 4.04
C ASP A 129 3.80 -16.44 3.25
N ARG A 130 2.84 -15.50 3.28
CA ARG A 130 1.60 -15.58 2.51
C ARG A 130 1.86 -15.38 1.02
N LEU A 131 2.75 -14.45 0.66
CA LEU A 131 3.17 -14.26 -0.73
C LEU A 131 3.75 -15.55 -1.31
N VAL A 132 4.68 -16.19 -0.60
CA VAL A 132 5.29 -17.45 -1.06
C VAL A 132 4.24 -18.52 -1.28
N LYS A 133 3.33 -18.73 -0.31
CA LYS A 133 2.23 -19.69 -0.45
C LYS A 133 1.37 -19.39 -1.68
N ARG A 134 1.06 -18.11 -1.92
CA ARG A 134 0.28 -17.67 -3.07
C ARG A 134 1.01 -17.87 -4.40
N ALA A 135 2.29 -17.55 -4.44
CA ALA A 135 3.12 -17.68 -5.63
C ALA A 135 3.38 -19.16 -6.01
N THR A 136 3.39 -20.05 -5.01
CA THR A 136 3.67 -21.49 -5.21
C THR A 136 2.41 -22.37 -5.18
N ASP A 137 1.24 -21.81 -5.46
CA ASP A 137 -0.05 -22.54 -5.45
C ASP A 137 -0.27 -23.49 -6.65
N GLY A 138 0.70 -23.52 -7.58
CA GLY A 138 0.65 -24.34 -8.79
C GLY A 138 -0.05 -23.67 -9.98
N GLN A 139 -0.68 -22.50 -9.80
CA GLN A 139 -1.31 -21.75 -10.88
C GLN A 139 -0.40 -20.64 -11.41
N VAL A 140 0.34 -19.97 -10.51
CA VAL A 140 1.23 -18.87 -10.86
C VAL A 140 2.45 -19.38 -11.63
N ARG A 141 2.77 -18.71 -12.73
CA ARG A 141 3.96 -18.95 -13.56
C ARG A 141 4.92 -17.77 -13.54
N GLU A 142 4.37 -16.56 -13.46
CA GLU A 142 5.16 -15.34 -13.40
C GLU A 142 4.75 -14.49 -12.20
N VAL A 143 5.74 -14.00 -11.46
CA VAL A 143 5.60 -13.00 -10.41
C VAL A 143 6.22 -11.69 -10.87
N ILE A 144 5.40 -10.65 -10.99
CA ILE A 144 5.81 -9.32 -11.44
C ILE A 144 5.98 -8.44 -10.20
N LEU A 145 7.20 -7.99 -9.93
CA LEU A 145 7.49 -7.12 -8.80
C LEU A 145 7.20 -5.66 -9.19
N ALA A 146 6.17 -5.07 -8.59
CA ALA A 146 5.74 -3.70 -8.80
C ALA A 146 5.83 -2.87 -7.50
N THR A 147 6.90 -3.10 -6.73
CA THR A 147 7.26 -2.23 -5.59
C THR A 147 7.80 -0.90 -6.08
N ASN A 148 7.73 0.13 -5.25
CA ASN A 148 8.21 1.47 -5.59
C ASN A 148 9.71 1.48 -5.90
N PHE A 149 10.17 2.42 -6.72
CA PHE A 149 11.59 2.61 -7.04
C PHE A 149 12.32 3.45 -5.98
N THR A 150 11.97 3.27 -4.71
CA THR A 150 12.70 3.80 -3.55
C THR A 150 13.75 2.79 -3.10
N VAL A 151 14.69 3.21 -2.24
CA VAL A 151 15.73 2.32 -1.69
C VAL A 151 15.10 1.09 -1.02
N GLU A 152 14.07 1.32 -0.20
CA GLU A 152 13.37 0.26 0.52
C GLU A 152 12.54 -0.62 -0.43
N GLY A 153 11.92 -0.02 -1.46
CA GLY A 153 11.16 -0.78 -2.46
C GLY A 153 12.05 -1.64 -3.34
N GLU A 154 13.25 -1.17 -3.70
CA GLU A 154 14.27 -1.97 -4.40
C GLU A 154 14.80 -3.11 -3.52
N ALA A 155 15.12 -2.82 -2.26
CA ALA A 155 15.53 -3.86 -1.30
C ALA A 155 14.44 -4.92 -1.12
N THR A 156 13.17 -4.49 -1.06
CA THR A 156 12.01 -5.39 -0.98
C THR A 156 11.90 -6.27 -2.23
N ALA A 157 12.02 -5.67 -3.42
CA ALA A 157 11.98 -6.42 -4.68
C ALA A 157 13.12 -7.46 -4.76
N HIS A 158 14.33 -7.06 -4.41
CA HIS A 158 15.48 -7.96 -4.40
C HIS A 158 15.27 -9.13 -3.44
N TYR A 159 14.85 -8.85 -2.21
CA TYR A 159 14.58 -9.89 -1.21
C TYR A 159 13.48 -10.87 -1.68
N VAL A 160 12.38 -10.37 -2.24
CA VAL A 160 11.30 -11.21 -2.78
C VAL A 160 11.80 -12.05 -3.95
N SER A 161 12.61 -11.48 -4.84
CA SER A 161 13.22 -12.21 -5.97
C SER A 161 14.09 -13.38 -5.49
N GLU A 162 14.94 -13.15 -4.49
CA GLU A 162 15.76 -14.23 -3.90
C GLU A 162 14.89 -15.28 -3.20
N LEU A 163 13.85 -14.86 -2.48
CA LEU A 163 12.94 -15.77 -1.77
C LEU A 163 12.18 -16.71 -2.74
N LEU A 164 11.91 -16.24 -3.96
CA LEU A 164 11.23 -17.00 -5.01
C LEU A 164 12.20 -17.73 -5.95
N ALA A 165 13.49 -17.48 -5.86
CA ALA A 165 14.51 -18.16 -6.65
C ALA A 165 14.46 -19.68 -6.47
N GLY A 166 14.61 -20.44 -7.55
CA GLY A 166 14.59 -21.90 -7.54
C GLY A 166 13.21 -22.53 -7.35
N LYS A 167 12.13 -21.76 -7.30
CA LYS A 167 10.76 -22.28 -7.15
C LYS A 167 10.04 -22.55 -8.49
N GLY A 168 10.77 -22.48 -9.62
CA GLY A 168 10.20 -22.72 -10.94
C GLY A 168 9.30 -21.60 -11.46
N LEU A 169 9.43 -20.40 -10.88
CA LEU A 169 8.68 -19.20 -11.24
C LEU A 169 9.57 -18.26 -12.07
N GLN A 170 8.97 -17.62 -13.07
CA GLN A 170 9.58 -16.44 -13.68
C GLN A 170 9.35 -15.26 -12.75
N VAL A 171 10.41 -14.54 -12.38
CA VAL A 171 10.31 -13.31 -11.60
C VAL A 171 10.75 -12.15 -12.48
N SER A 172 9.86 -11.20 -12.66
CA SER A 172 10.10 -10.00 -13.46
C SER A 172 9.85 -8.74 -12.63
N ARG A 173 10.32 -7.60 -13.11
CA ARG A 173 10.10 -6.30 -12.47
C ARG A 173 9.48 -5.35 -13.49
N ILE A 174 8.57 -4.49 -13.02
CA ILE A 174 8.05 -3.42 -13.89
C ILE A 174 9.22 -2.57 -14.39
N ALA A 175 9.16 -2.18 -15.66
CA ALA A 175 10.19 -1.35 -16.27
C ALA A 175 10.17 0.07 -15.69
N ARG A 176 11.35 0.66 -15.56
CA ARG A 176 11.49 2.10 -15.36
C ARG A 176 11.25 2.79 -16.69
N GLY A 177 10.55 3.89 -16.68
CA GLY A 177 10.20 4.61 -17.91
C GLY A 177 10.35 6.11 -17.79
N LEU A 178 10.68 6.73 -18.93
CA LEU A 178 10.57 8.17 -19.08
C LEU A 178 9.08 8.53 -19.16
N PRO A 179 8.66 9.66 -18.55
CA PRO A 179 7.28 10.12 -18.64
C PRO A 179 6.93 10.45 -20.10
N VAL A 180 5.81 9.92 -20.57
CA VAL A 180 5.32 10.18 -21.93
C VAL A 180 4.84 11.64 -22.01
N GLY A 181 5.29 12.37 -23.03
CA GLY A 181 4.96 13.78 -23.24
C GLY A 181 5.86 14.77 -22.48
N GLY A 182 6.85 14.27 -21.73
CA GLY A 182 7.87 15.10 -21.09
C GLY A 182 9.08 15.37 -21.98
N GLU A 183 9.71 16.52 -21.81
CA GLU A 183 10.98 16.85 -22.45
C GLU A 183 12.13 16.27 -21.61
N LEU A 184 13.20 15.78 -22.28
CA LEU A 184 14.33 15.12 -21.62
C LEU A 184 15.07 16.05 -20.64
N GLU A 185 15.05 17.36 -20.90
CA GLU A 185 15.70 18.35 -20.05
C GLU A 185 15.04 18.49 -18.65
N HIS A 186 13.78 18.03 -18.51
CA HIS A 186 13.05 18.08 -17.24
C HIS A 186 13.09 16.76 -16.47
N VAL A 187 13.77 15.74 -17.00
CA VAL A 187 13.94 14.45 -16.36
C VAL A 187 15.24 14.44 -15.58
N ASP A 188 15.21 13.93 -14.35
CA ASP A 188 16.41 13.80 -13.53
C ASP A 188 17.46 12.88 -14.19
N SER A 189 18.73 13.18 -13.92
CA SER A 189 19.87 12.49 -14.54
C SER A 189 19.92 10.98 -14.21
N GLY A 190 19.45 10.57 -13.05
CA GLY A 190 19.41 9.17 -12.64
C GLY A 190 18.41 8.36 -13.48
N THR A 191 17.21 8.90 -13.68
CA THR A 191 16.17 8.31 -14.55
C THR A 191 16.66 8.23 -16.01
N LEU A 192 17.31 9.27 -16.53
CA LEU A 192 17.90 9.26 -17.88
C LEU A 192 18.99 8.20 -18.00
N ALA A 193 19.92 8.13 -17.05
CA ALA A 193 20.99 7.13 -17.06
C ALA A 193 20.42 5.72 -17.08
N GLN A 194 19.41 5.44 -16.25
CA GLN A 194 18.77 4.14 -16.20
C GLN A 194 18.04 3.79 -17.51
N ALA A 195 17.32 4.75 -18.09
CA ALA A 195 16.64 4.56 -19.39
C ALA A 195 17.61 4.22 -20.52
N ILE A 196 18.83 4.82 -20.50
CA ILE A 196 19.90 4.48 -21.46
C ILE A 196 20.42 3.06 -21.24
N LEU A 197 20.62 2.64 -19.99
CA LEU A 197 21.09 1.29 -19.65
C LEU A 197 20.07 0.22 -20.05
N GLU A 198 18.78 0.48 -19.84
CA GLU A 198 17.66 -0.42 -20.12
C GLU A 198 17.07 -0.23 -21.53
N ARG A 199 17.75 0.51 -22.43
CA ARG A 199 17.26 0.78 -23.78
C ARG A 199 16.92 -0.50 -24.56
N ARG A 200 15.87 -0.44 -25.35
CA ARG A 200 15.41 -1.53 -26.23
C ARG A 200 15.70 -1.19 -27.69
N PRO A 201 15.88 -2.19 -28.53
CA PRO A 201 15.88 -1.98 -29.97
C PRO A 201 14.58 -1.30 -30.42
N ALA A 202 14.68 -0.34 -31.36
CA ALA A 202 13.54 0.39 -31.93
C ALA A 202 12.85 -0.43 -33.00
#